data_0b4da88acc21305a55284150e8dd5776
#
_entry.id   0b4da88acc21305a55284150e8dd5776
#
_cell.length_a   1.000
_cell.length_b   1.000
_cell.length_c   1.000
_cell.angle_alpha   90.00
_cell.angle_beta   90.00
_cell.angle_gamma   90.00
#
_symmetry.space_group_name_H-M   'P 1'
#
loop_
_entity.id
_entity.type
_entity.pdbx_description
1 polymer ?
#
loop_
_entity_poly.entity_id
_entity_poly.type
_entity_poly.pdbx_seq_one_letter_code
_entity_poly.pdbx_strand_id
1 'polypeptide(L)'
;LGVSRQTISNWENEKSYPDIISVIKMSDYYEASLDYLLKGGQKMNTYYDYLEESTNVVKSNTNRNKIITILSYMLVWAIAMIAFWFFTSGSDAMGYSLVYLWILLPVTTFIVSFIIGKNDFWAKGKWALTLFFGVMYMLAEYGTFAMANNIAFDKLNAPEWGLVVAGVIISAIGMLMGSLLKKKRCK
;
A
#
# COMPACT_ATOMS: atom_id res chain seq x y z
N LEU A 1 -33.16 14.34 0.60
CA LEU A 1 -31.83 14.08 0.04
C LEU A 1 -30.77 13.83 1.14
N GLY A 2 -30.96 14.38 2.37
CA GLY A 2 -30.01 14.24 3.49
C GLY A 2 -28.72 15.05 3.32
N VAL A 3 -28.74 16.08 2.49
CA VAL A 3 -27.61 17.00 2.26
C VAL A 3 -27.88 18.36 2.89
N SER A 4 -26.81 19.12 3.20
CA SER A 4 -26.92 20.45 3.81
C SER A 4 -27.42 21.50 2.80
N ARG A 5 -28.01 22.62 3.30
CA ARG A 5 -28.36 23.77 2.48
C ARG A 5 -27.15 24.31 1.70
N GLN A 6 -25.97 24.30 2.31
CA GLN A 6 -24.73 24.76 1.68
C GLN A 6 -24.36 23.90 0.49
N THR A 7 -24.57 22.58 0.59
CA THR A 7 -24.31 21.64 -0.50
C THR A 7 -25.23 21.92 -1.69
N ILE A 8 -26.52 22.14 -1.43
CA ILE A 8 -27.50 22.48 -2.49
C ILE A 8 -27.10 23.80 -3.15
N SER A 9 -26.80 24.84 -2.36
CA SER A 9 -26.36 26.12 -2.89
C SER A 9 -25.08 26.03 -3.73
N ASN A 10 -24.16 25.15 -3.38
CA ASN A 10 -22.98 24.89 -4.20
C ASN A 10 -23.32 24.24 -5.54
N TRP A 11 -24.29 23.33 -5.57
CA TRP A 11 -24.78 22.72 -6.81
C TRP A 11 -25.49 23.73 -7.71
N GLU A 12 -26.36 24.55 -7.14
CA GLU A 12 -27.08 25.60 -7.88
C GLU A 12 -26.16 26.68 -8.47
N ASN A 13 -25.05 26.96 -7.78
CA ASN A 13 -24.04 27.93 -8.22
C ASN A 13 -22.87 27.29 -9.00
N GLU A 14 -22.99 26.05 -9.44
CA GLU A 14 -22.00 25.32 -10.23
C GLU A 14 -20.61 25.19 -9.56
N LYS A 15 -20.53 25.38 -8.23
CA LYS A 15 -19.31 25.23 -7.45
C LYS A 15 -18.94 23.78 -7.17
N SER A 16 -19.91 22.88 -7.23
CA SER A 16 -19.74 21.44 -7.12
C SER A 16 -20.90 20.73 -7.81
N TYR A 17 -20.74 19.44 -8.09
CA TYR A 17 -21.79 18.61 -8.65
C TYR A 17 -22.29 17.61 -7.60
N PRO A 18 -23.58 17.18 -7.69
CA PRO A 18 -24.09 16.12 -6.84
C PRO A 18 -23.42 14.79 -7.16
N ASP A 19 -23.24 13.96 -6.14
CA ASP A 19 -22.79 12.59 -6.32
C ASP A 19 -23.89 11.73 -6.97
N ILE A 20 -23.51 10.57 -7.52
CA ILE A 20 -24.45 9.71 -8.25
C ILE A 20 -25.61 9.23 -7.37
N ILE A 21 -25.37 9.02 -6.07
CA ILE A 21 -26.41 8.61 -5.11
C ILE A 21 -27.42 9.73 -4.91
N SER A 22 -26.96 10.97 -4.82
CA SER A 22 -27.83 12.15 -4.72
C SER A 22 -28.65 12.36 -5.99
N VAL A 23 -28.06 12.12 -7.17
CA VAL A 23 -28.79 12.22 -8.46
C VAL A 23 -29.86 11.13 -8.56
N ILE A 24 -29.60 9.90 -8.15
CA ILE A 24 -30.59 8.83 -8.10
C ILE A 24 -31.74 9.20 -7.15
N LYS A 25 -31.43 9.68 -5.95
CA LYS A 25 -32.48 10.16 -5.00
C LYS A 25 -33.29 11.31 -5.53
N MET A 26 -32.69 12.22 -6.31
CA MET A 26 -33.43 13.29 -6.99
C MET A 26 -34.37 12.73 -8.07
N SER A 27 -33.89 11.77 -8.86
CA SER A 27 -34.70 11.07 -9.85
C SER A 27 -35.95 10.45 -9.21
N ASP A 28 -35.79 9.73 -8.11
CA ASP A 28 -36.88 9.11 -7.37
C ASP A 28 -37.82 10.16 -6.75
N TYR A 29 -37.26 11.23 -6.18
CA TYR A 29 -38.04 12.25 -5.49
C TYR A 29 -38.88 13.13 -6.44
N TYR A 30 -38.33 13.46 -7.63
CA TYR A 30 -39.01 14.29 -8.63
C TYR A 30 -39.75 13.47 -9.69
N GLU A 31 -39.77 12.12 -9.55
CA GLU A 31 -40.38 11.20 -10.54
C GLU A 31 -39.86 11.45 -11.96
N ALA A 32 -38.64 11.97 -12.08
CA ALA A 32 -38.01 12.28 -13.34
C ALA A 32 -37.01 11.17 -13.69
N SER A 33 -36.95 10.74 -14.96
CA SER A 33 -35.98 9.73 -15.36
C SER A 33 -34.56 10.24 -15.15
N LEU A 34 -33.67 9.34 -14.71
CA LEU A 34 -32.25 9.65 -14.52
C LEU A 34 -31.65 10.21 -15.82
N ASP A 35 -32.07 9.65 -16.96
CA ASP A 35 -31.68 10.08 -18.29
C ASP A 35 -32.11 11.52 -18.61
N TYR A 36 -33.30 11.93 -18.16
CA TYR A 36 -33.80 13.30 -18.29
C TYR A 36 -32.98 14.28 -17.42
N LEU A 37 -32.71 13.91 -16.18
CA LEU A 37 -31.90 14.75 -15.28
C LEU A 37 -30.45 14.90 -15.79
N LEU A 38 -29.92 13.88 -16.41
CA LEU A 38 -28.55 13.89 -16.94
C LEU A 38 -28.47 14.47 -18.36
N LYS A 39 -29.50 14.32 -19.19
CA LYS A 39 -29.56 14.83 -20.58
C LYS A 39 -30.16 16.24 -20.74
N GLY A 40 -30.70 16.84 -19.69
CA GLY A 40 -31.43 18.09 -19.70
C GLY A 40 -30.66 19.37 -20.04
N GLY A 41 -29.56 19.29 -20.79
CA GLY A 41 -28.86 20.47 -21.32
C GLY A 41 -27.40 20.16 -21.74
N GLN A 42 -26.80 21.12 -22.41
CA GLN A 42 -25.38 21.09 -22.92
C GLN A 42 -24.29 20.72 -21.88
N LYS A 43 -24.65 20.50 -20.62
CA LYS A 43 -23.75 20.20 -19.50
C LYS A 43 -23.46 18.70 -19.28
N MET A 44 -24.00 17.79 -20.10
CA MET A 44 -23.80 16.37 -19.94
C MET A 44 -22.32 15.98 -20.08
N ASN A 45 -21.63 16.57 -21.04
CA ASN A 45 -20.18 16.34 -21.21
C ASN A 45 -19.41 16.77 -19.94
N THR A 46 -19.73 17.94 -19.38
CA THR A 46 -19.06 18.47 -18.18
C THR A 46 -19.27 17.58 -16.96
N TYR A 47 -20.45 16.95 -16.79
CA TYR A 47 -20.72 16.03 -15.68
C TYR A 47 -19.97 14.69 -15.86
N TYR A 48 -19.96 14.15 -17.07
CA TYR A 48 -19.14 12.95 -17.37
C TYR A 48 -17.66 13.22 -17.20
N ASP A 49 -17.16 14.37 -17.68
CA ASP A 49 -15.78 14.80 -17.51
C ASP A 49 -15.41 14.91 -16.01
N TYR A 50 -16.30 15.50 -15.19
CA TYR A 50 -16.12 15.57 -13.74
C TYR A 50 -16.08 14.18 -13.07
N LEU A 51 -16.96 13.26 -13.45
CA LEU A 51 -16.96 11.89 -12.92
C LEU A 51 -15.71 11.15 -13.34
N GLU A 52 -15.26 11.32 -14.57
CA GLU A 52 -14.04 10.74 -15.08
C GLU A 52 -12.83 11.30 -14.34
N GLU A 53 -12.74 12.62 -14.19
CA GLU A 53 -11.67 13.29 -13.46
C GLU A 53 -11.63 12.84 -12.00
N SER A 54 -12.76 12.80 -11.30
CA SER A 54 -12.84 12.35 -9.91
C SER A 54 -12.40 10.89 -9.77
N THR A 55 -12.79 10.03 -10.70
CA THR A 55 -12.40 8.61 -10.74
C THR A 55 -10.90 8.48 -11.00
N ASN A 56 -10.35 9.27 -11.92
CA ASN A 56 -8.93 9.30 -12.25
C ASN A 56 -8.08 9.80 -11.07
N VAL A 57 -8.54 10.82 -10.33
CA VAL A 57 -7.88 11.32 -9.12
C VAL A 57 -7.83 10.23 -8.04
N VAL A 58 -8.93 9.52 -7.77
CA VAL A 58 -8.97 8.42 -6.79
C VAL A 58 -8.03 7.29 -7.21
N LYS A 59 -8.05 6.89 -8.48
CA LYS A 59 -7.16 5.85 -9.03
C LYS A 59 -5.70 6.25 -8.94
N SER A 60 -5.37 7.50 -9.28
CA SER A 60 -4.01 8.06 -9.18
C SER A 60 -3.52 8.05 -7.73
N ASN A 61 -4.31 8.53 -6.79
CA ASN A 61 -3.98 8.53 -5.36
C ASN A 61 -3.76 7.10 -4.83
N THR A 62 -4.59 6.15 -5.24
CA THR A 62 -4.43 4.75 -4.84
C THR A 62 -3.13 4.16 -5.39
N ASN A 63 -2.80 4.42 -6.65
CA ASN A 63 -1.56 3.94 -7.26
C ASN A 63 -0.32 4.60 -6.61
N ARG A 64 -0.38 5.89 -6.31
CA ARG A 64 0.67 6.60 -5.58
C ARG A 64 0.90 5.97 -4.20
N ASN A 65 -0.15 5.67 -3.44
CA ASN A 65 -0.03 5.05 -2.14
C ASN A 65 0.58 3.64 -2.19
N LYS A 66 0.26 2.84 -3.22
CA LYS A 66 0.91 1.54 -3.46
C LYS A 66 2.42 1.68 -3.63
N ILE A 67 2.84 2.62 -4.50
CA ILE A 67 4.25 2.87 -4.78
C ILE A 67 4.97 3.37 -3.53
N ILE A 68 4.41 4.36 -2.82
CA ILE A 68 4.98 4.89 -1.58
C ILE A 68 5.17 3.77 -0.54
N THR A 69 4.22 2.86 -0.40
CA THR A 69 4.30 1.76 0.57
C THR A 69 5.48 0.82 0.26
N ILE A 70 5.71 0.46 -1.00
CA ILE A 70 6.86 -0.38 -1.37
C ILE A 70 8.17 0.41 -1.26
N LEU A 71 8.19 1.66 -1.72
CA LEU A 71 9.39 2.51 -1.64
C LEU A 71 9.82 2.77 -0.20
N SER A 72 8.88 2.96 0.73
CA SER A 72 9.21 3.14 2.15
C SER A 72 9.89 1.90 2.74
N TYR A 73 9.44 0.69 2.39
CA TYR A 73 10.11 -0.55 2.77
C TYR A 73 11.52 -0.64 2.20
N MET A 74 11.66 -0.39 0.89
CA MET A 74 12.97 -0.43 0.21
C MET A 74 13.95 0.59 0.78
N LEU A 75 13.45 1.77 1.16
CA LEU A 75 14.27 2.82 1.77
C LEU A 75 14.78 2.40 3.15
N VAL A 76 13.93 1.85 4.02
CA VAL A 76 14.37 1.33 5.33
C VAL A 76 15.39 0.22 5.15
N TRP A 77 15.14 -0.73 4.23
CA TRP A 77 16.05 -1.83 3.91
C TRP A 77 17.41 -1.32 3.42
N ALA A 78 17.41 -0.37 2.48
CA ALA A 78 18.65 0.20 1.93
C ALA A 78 19.44 1.00 2.98
N ILE A 79 18.78 1.82 3.81
CA ILE A 79 19.44 2.57 4.89
C ILE A 79 20.10 1.60 5.88
N ALA A 80 19.42 0.52 6.26
CA ALA A 80 19.99 -0.46 7.16
C ALA A 80 21.19 -1.18 6.54
N MET A 81 21.14 -1.54 5.26
CA MET A 81 22.29 -2.11 4.54
C MET A 81 23.49 -1.15 4.53
N ILE A 82 23.27 0.11 4.20
CA ILE A 82 24.30 1.15 4.19
C ILE A 82 24.87 1.34 5.60
N ALA A 83 24.00 1.43 6.61
CA ALA A 83 24.43 1.59 7.99
C ALA A 83 25.32 0.44 8.45
N PHE A 84 25.02 -0.80 8.08
CA PHE A 84 25.88 -1.95 8.37
C PHE A 84 27.32 -1.75 7.85
N TRP A 85 27.46 -1.39 6.60
CA TRP A 85 28.78 -1.29 5.97
C TRP A 85 29.58 -0.05 6.38
N PHE A 86 28.93 1.04 6.76
CA PHE A 86 29.63 2.29 7.11
C PHE A 86 29.85 2.49 8.61
N PHE A 87 28.99 1.92 9.46
CA PHE A 87 29.01 2.21 10.90
C PHE A 87 29.32 1.01 11.79
N THR A 88 29.38 -0.23 11.25
CA THR A 88 29.72 -1.39 12.06
C THR A 88 31.17 -1.77 11.88
N SER A 89 31.87 -2.00 12.99
CA SER A 89 33.20 -2.64 13.04
C SER A 89 33.05 -4.13 13.29
N GLY A 90 34.14 -4.92 13.09
CA GLY A 90 34.06 -6.38 13.17
C GLY A 90 33.50 -6.94 14.48
N SER A 91 33.72 -6.25 15.63
CA SER A 91 33.15 -6.65 16.94
C SER A 91 31.66 -6.41 17.05
N ASP A 92 31.12 -5.41 16.36
CA ASP A 92 29.75 -4.96 16.50
C ASP A 92 28.82 -5.54 15.42
N ALA A 93 29.39 -6.14 14.38
CA ALA A 93 28.68 -6.69 13.24
C ALA A 93 27.62 -7.74 13.64
N MET A 94 27.95 -8.58 14.61
CA MET A 94 27.03 -9.61 15.10
C MET A 94 25.83 -8.99 15.84
N GLY A 95 26.09 -8.01 16.71
CA GLY A 95 25.04 -7.31 17.44
C GLY A 95 24.10 -6.54 16.50
N TYR A 96 24.68 -5.85 15.51
CA TYR A 96 23.89 -5.17 14.49
C TYR A 96 23.03 -6.14 13.68
N SER A 97 23.59 -7.26 13.24
CA SER A 97 22.86 -8.27 12.49
C SER A 97 21.67 -8.83 13.26
N LEU A 98 21.84 -9.09 14.57
CA LEU A 98 20.75 -9.55 15.43
C LEU A 98 19.61 -8.51 15.48
N VAL A 99 19.91 -7.24 15.72
CA VAL A 99 18.89 -6.17 15.77
C VAL A 99 18.25 -6.00 14.41
N TYR A 100 19.01 -6.00 13.34
CA TYR A 100 18.50 -5.81 11.99
C TYR A 100 17.59 -6.96 11.53
N LEU A 101 18.10 -8.20 11.63
CA LEU A 101 17.38 -9.38 11.11
C LEU A 101 16.24 -9.84 12.00
N TRP A 102 16.35 -9.69 13.34
CA TRP A 102 15.36 -10.22 14.27
C TRP A 102 14.34 -9.19 14.76
N ILE A 103 14.64 -7.89 14.66
CA ILE A 103 13.74 -6.84 15.13
C ILE A 103 13.29 -5.92 13.98
N LEU A 104 14.21 -5.21 13.35
CA LEU A 104 13.88 -4.18 12.37
C LEU A 104 13.18 -4.77 11.14
N LEU A 105 13.74 -5.79 10.55
CA LEU A 105 13.25 -6.40 9.32
C LEU A 105 11.87 -7.09 9.50
N PRO A 106 11.66 -7.93 10.53
CA PRO A 106 10.34 -8.52 10.78
C PRO A 106 9.26 -7.48 11.05
N VAL A 107 9.56 -6.47 11.85
CA VAL A 107 8.61 -5.41 12.21
C VAL A 107 8.22 -4.59 10.97
N THR A 108 9.20 -4.15 10.18
CA THR A 108 8.93 -3.38 8.95
C THR A 108 8.18 -4.21 7.92
N THR A 109 8.57 -5.47 7.70
CA THR A 109 7.87 -6.40 6.80
C THR A 109 6.42 -6.62 7.24
N PHE A 110 6.20 -6.83 8.54
CA PHE A 110 4.85 -7.01 9.09
C PHE A 110 3.99 -5.76 8.90
N ILE A 111 4.50 -4.56 9.26
CA ILE A 111 3.75 -3.29 9.14
C ILE A 111 3.37 -3.02 7.68
N VAL A 112 4.33 -3.14 6.76
CA VAL A 112 4.09 -2.89 5.33
C VAL A 112 3.09 -3.90 4.77
N SER A 113 3.24 -5.18 5.08
CA SER A 113 2.31 -6.24 4.67
C SER A 113 0.91 -6.03 5.24
N PHE A 114 0.82 -5.58 6.49
CA PHE A 114 -0.46 -5.22 7.13
C PHE A 114 -1.15 -4.06 6.40
N ILE A 115 -0.41 -3.01 6.03
CA ILE A 115 -0.95 -1.87 5.26
C ILE A 115 -1.46 -2.33 3.90
N ILE A 116 -0.70 -3.19 3.20
CA ILE A 116 -1.08 -3.79 1.91
C ILE A 116 -2.38 -4.60 2.05
N GLY A 117 -2.47 -5.43 3.09
CA GLY A 117 -3.67 -6.23 3.39
C GLY A 117 -4.89 -5.38 3.71
N LYS A 118 -4.75 -4.38 4.58
CA LYS A 118 -5.82 -3.48 5.04
C LYS A 118 -6.42 -2.65 3.89
N ASN A 119 -5.56 -2.13 3.01
CA ASN A 119 -6.00 -1.30 1.88
C ASN A 119 -6.31 -2.12 0.63
N ASP A 120 -6.12 -3.45 0.69
CA ASP A 120 -6.32 -4.39 -0.41
C ASP A 120 -5.59 -3.97 -1.70
N PHE A 121 -4.37 -3.48 -1.55
CA PHE A 121 -3.53 -3.13 -2.67
C PHE A 121 -3.27 -4.38 -3.53
N TRP A 122 -3.35 -4.23 -4.86
CA TRP A 122 -3.19 -5.31 -5.86
C TRP A 122 -4.18 -6.48 -5.75
N ALA A 123 -5.25 -6.37 -4.98
CA ALA A 123 -6.29 -7.41 -4.87
C ALA A 123 -5.68 -8.84 -4.71
N LYS A 124 -5.94 -9.76 -5.65
CA LYS A 124 -5.37 -11.12 -5.60
C LYS A 124 -3.85 -11.15 -5.81
N GLY A 125 -3.27 -10.20 -6.55
CA GLY A 125 -1.83 -10.11 -6.82
C GLY A 125 -0.97 -9.78 -5.60
N LYS A 126 -1.56 -9.31 -4.50
CA LYS A 126 -0.82 -9.00 -3.25
C LYS A 126 -0.05 -10.21 -2.69
N TRP A 127 -0.54 -11.42 -2.91
CA TRP A 127 0.13 -12.64 -2.42
C TRP A 127 1.48 -12.90 -3.08
N ALA A 128 1.72 -12.40 -4.30
CA ALA A 128 3.03 -12.49 -4.93
C ALA A 128 4.08 -11.63 -4.18
N LEU A 129 3.64 -10.57 -3.48
CA LEU A 129 4.53 -9.73 -2.68
C LEU A 129 5.07 -10.46 -1.44
N THR A 130 4.41 -11.52 -0.96
CA THR A 130 4.96 -12.32 0.15
C THR A 130 6.30 -12.95 -0.24
N LEU A 131 6.38 -13.46 -1.47
CA LEU A 131 7.62 -14.01 -2.00
C LEU A 131 8.70 -12.92 -2.15
N PHE A 132 8.31 -11.74 -2.65
CA PHE A 132 9.21 -10.59 -2.74
C PHE A 132 9.81 -10.25 -1.36
N PHE A 133 9.00 -10.13 -0.31
CA PHE A 133 9.49 -9.86 1.05
C PHE A 133 10.37 -10.99 1.60
N GLY A 134 10.05 -12.25 1.25
CA GLY A 134 10.89 -13.39 1.61
C GLY A 134 12.30 -13.30 0.99
N VAL A 135 12.36 -12.99 -0.31
CA VAL A 135 13.64 -12.79 -1.01
C VAL A 135 14.43 -11.63 -0.42
N MET A 136 13.76 -10.51 -0.13
CA MET A 136 14.39 -9.34 0.49
C MET A 136 14.96 -9.67 1.89
N TYR A 137 14.31 -10.58 2.63
CA TYR A 137 14.78 -11.04 3.93
C TYR A 137 16.09 -11.83 3.80
N MET A 138 16.14 -12.77 2.85
CA MET A 138 17.35 -13.53 2.54
C MET A 138 18.49 -12.60 2.07
N LEU A 139 18.19 -11.65 1.17
CA LEU A 139 19.19 -10.70 0.67
C LEU A 139 19.71 -9.76 1.76
N ALA A 140 18.94 -9.46 2.78
CA ALA A 140 19.36 -8.66 3.92
C ALA A 140 20.46 -9.38 4.72
N GLU A 141 20.29 -10.66 5.03
CA GLU A 141 21.30 -11.47 5.71
C GLU A 141 22.52 -11.67 4.82
N TYR A 142 22.31 -12.10 3.58
CA TYR A 142 23.40 -12.37 2.64
C TYR A 142 24.24 -11.14 2.35
N GLY A 143 23.64 -9.97 2.15
CA GLY A 143 24.34 -8.72 1.87
C GLY A 143 24.99 -8.05 3.08
N THR A 144 24.73 -8.52 4.30
CA THR A 144 25.34 -8.00 5.53
C THR A 144 26.26 -9.05 6.17
N PHE A 145 25.70 -9.89 7.01
CA PHE A 145 26.46 -10.82 7.86
C PHE A 145 27.18 -11.91 7.05
N ALA A 146 26.50 -12.56 6.10
CA ALA A 146 27.15 -13.60 5.29
C ALA A 146 28.26 -13.01 4.43
N MET A 147 28.05 -11.85 3.81
CA MET A 147 29.07 -11.20 2.99
C MET A 147 30.26 -10.71 3.83
N ALA A 148 30.02 -10.15 5.01
CA ALA A 148 31.09 -9.77 5.94
C ALA A 148 31.93 -10.98 6.37
N ASN A 149 31.29 -12.12 6.67
CA ASN A 149 31.96 -13.37 6.97
C ASN A 149 32.76 -13.92 5.77
N ASN A 150 32.19 -13.85 4.56
CA ASN A 150 32.89 -14.30 3.35
C ASN A 150 34.19 -13.51 3.13
N ILE A 151 34.13 -12.19 3.33
CA ILE A 151 35.32 -11.32 3.22
C ILE A 151 36.36 -11.61 4.34
N ALA A 152 35.88 -11.79 5.58
CA ALA A 152 36.77 -11.97 6.73
C ALA A 152 37.48 -13.33 6.73
N PHE A 153 36.85 -14.39 6.24
CA PHE A 153 37.35 -15.76 6.31
C PHE A 153 37.70 -16.38 4.95
N ASP A 154 37.66 -15.60 3.87
CA ASP A 154 37.91 -16.06 2.49
C ASP A 154 37.10 -17.33 2.13
N LYS A 155 35.82 -17.35 2.51
CA LYS A 155 34.89 -18.45 2.28
C LYS A 155 33.66 -17.94 1.53
N LEU A 156 33.11 -18.79 0.67
CA LEU A 156 31.82 -18.51 0.00
C LEU A 156 30.70 -19.27 0.70
N ASN A 157 29.96 -18.58 1.55
CA ASN A 157 28.72 -19.10 2.12
C ASN A 157 27.55 -18.91 1.14
N ALA A 158 26.77 -19.95 0.96
CA ALA A 158 25.55 -19.84 0.16
C ALA A 158 24.45 -19.05 0.92
N PRO A 159 23.53 -18.38 0.20
CA PRO A 159 22.38 -17.73 0.84
C PRO A 159 21.52 -18.71 1.65
N GLU A 160 21.05 -18.29 2.80
CA GLU A 160 20.16 -19.09 3.64
C GLU A 160 18.70 -19.06 3.14
N TRP A 161 18.31 -20.08 2.39
CA TRP A 161 16.93 -20.19 1.85
C TRP A 161 15.85 -20.27 2.92
N GLY A 162 16.18 -20.71 4.13
CA GLY A 162 15.27 -20.71 5.27
C GLY A 162 14.71 -19.33 5.60
N LEU A 163 15.48 -18.27 5.37
CA LEU A 163 15.08 -16.89 5.61
C LEU A 163 14.01 -16.40 4.62
N VAL A 164 13.98 -16.96 3.41
CA VAL A 164 12.87 -16.71 2.46
C VAL A 164 11.55 -17.16 3.06
N VAL A 165 11.54 -18.37 3.64
CA VAL A 165 10.33 -18.93 4.26
C VAL A 165 9.91 -18.09 5.46
N ALA A 166 10.84 -17.67 6.31
CA ALA A 166 10.55 -16.79 7.44
C ALA A 166 9.91 -15.47 7.00
N GLY A 167 10.50 -14.79 6.01
CA GLY A 167 9.96 -13.53 5.48
C GLY A 167 8.58 -13.69 4.82
N VAL A 168 8.35 -14.81 4.10
CA VAL A 168 7.03 -15.15 3.53
C VAL A 168 5.99 -15.31 4.65
N ILE A 169 6.30 -16.03 5.71
CA ILE A 169 5.38 -16.27 6.83
C ILE A 169 5.01 -14.94 7.51
N ILE A 170 6.00 -14.11 7.85
CA ILE A 170 5.78 -12.82 8.50
C ILE A 170 4.89 -11.92 7.62
N SER A 171 5.20 -11.84 6.33
CA SER A 171 4.44 -11.05 5.36
C SER A 171 3.01 -11.58 5.20
N ALA A 172 2.83 -12.90 5.10
CA ALA A 172 1.52 -13.52 4.97
C ALA A 172 0.63 -13.25 6.20
N ILE A 173 1.19 -13.36 7.41
CA ILE A 173 0.47 -13.03 8.66
C ILE A 173 0.05 -11.56 8.66
N GLY A 174 0.95 -10.63 8.31
CA GLY A 174 0.63 -9.21 8.22
C GLY A 174 -0.50 -8.93 7.22
N MET A 175 -0.44 -9.50 6.02
CA MET A 175 -1.48 -9.34 5.00
C MET A 175 -2.83 -9.93 5.41
N LEU A 176 -2.84 -11.11 6.05
CA LEU A 176 -4.05 -11.74 6.55
C LEU A 176 -4.71 -10.86 7.61
N MET A 177 -3.97 -10.42 8.62
CA MET A 177 -4.47 -9.54 9.68
C MET A 177 -5.03 -8.23 9.11
N GLY A 178 -4.31 -7.59 8.19
CA GLY A 178 -4.78 -6.39 7.50
C GLY A 178 -6.08 -6.62 6.74
N SER A 179 -6.19 -7.73 6.01
CA SER A 179 -7.38 -8.09 5.24
C SER A 179 -8.61 -8.39 6.12
N LEU A 180 -8.40 -8.98 7.30
CA LEU A 180 -9.47 -9.25 8.28
C LEU A 180 -10.03 -7.96 8.87
N LEU A 181 -9.20 -6.96 9.14
CA LEU A 181 -9.65 -5.66 9.63
C LEU A 181 -10.44 -4.87 8.58
N LYS A 182 -10.10 -4.99 7.30
CA LYS A 182 -10.89 -4.42 6.20
C LYS A 182 -12.30 -5.01 6.20
N LYS A 183 -12.44 -6.33 6.28
CA LYS A 183 -13.74 -7.03 6.27
C LYS A 183 -14.68 -6.58 7.38
N LYS A 184 -14.15 -6.24 8.57
CA LYS A 184 -14.95 -5.74 9.70
C LYS A 184 -15.49 -4.32 9.49
N ARG A 185 -14.86 -3.51 8.65
CA ARG A 185 -15.24 -2.11 8.43
C ARG A 185 -16.34 -1.94 7.38
N CYS A 186 -16.56 -2.95 6.55
CA CYS A 186 -17.60 -2.98 5.51
C CYS A 186 -18.89 -3.69 5.96
N LYS A 187 -19.03 -4.06 7.25
CA LYS A 187 -20.26 -4.55 7.89
C LYS A 187 -20.84 -3.47 8.81
#